data_34a69007047c47e82855a96070c07dfa
#
_entry.id   34a69007047c47e82855a96070c07dfa
#
_cell.length_a   1.000
_cell.length_b   1.000
_cell.length_c   1.000
_cell.angle_alpha   90.00
_cell.angle_beta   90.00
_cell.angle_gamma   90.00
#
_symmetry.space_group_name_H-M   'P 1'
#
loop_
_entity.id
_entity.type
_entity.pdbx_description
1 polymer ?
#
loop_
_entity_poly.entity_id
_entity_poly.type
_entity_poly.pdbx_seq_one_letter_code
_entity_poly.pdbx_strand_id
1 'polypeptide(L)'
;MKKISILLGISIFISLTSCVNGDDYGTPNLDGECNDLISNKTIQDVAILATSNIQQYSTDDIIEAYVTSSDEGGNFYKSISLVSVDGAKGFSIPIDAYNLYTKYEPGRKVFIK
;
A
#
# COMPACT_ATOMS: atom_id res chain seq x y z
N MET A 1 -8.74 28.45 53.77
CA MET A 1 -7.70 28.28 52.75
C MET A 1 -7.12 26.85 52.69
N LYS A 2 -6.84 26.17 53.79
CA LYS A 2 -6.29 24.78 53.78
C LYS A 2 -7.20 23.75 53.12
N LYS A 3 -8.54 23.86 53.22
CA LYS A 3 -9.49 22.91 52.62
C LYS A 3 -9.58 23.01 51.09
N ILE A 4 -9.38 24.21 50.54
CA ILE A 4 -9.39 24.42 49.07
C ILE A 4 -8.13 23.84 48.43
N SER A 5 -6.97 23.94 49.10
CA SER A 5 -5.71 23.36 48.63
C SER A 5 -5.76 21.81 48.56
N ILE A 6 -6.46 21.18 49.52
CA ILE A 6 -6.63 19.72 49.52
C ILE A 6 -7.54 19.26 48.39
N LEU A 7 -8.63 19.98 48.10
CA LEU A 7 -9.54 19.69 46.99
C LEU A 7 -8.84 19.86 45.64
N LEU A 8 -8.00 20.88 45.47
CA LEU A 8 -7.22 21.11 44.26
C LEU A 8 -6.19 19.99 44.03
N GLY A 9 -5.53 19.53 45.11
CA GLY A 9 -4.56 18.43 45.07
C GLY A 9 -5.20 17.09 44.66
N ILE A 10 -6.40 16.81 45.17
CA ILE A 10 -7.13 15.58 44.81
C ILE A 10 -7.63 15.62 43.36
N SER A 11 -8.05 16.79 42.85
CA SER A 11 -8.50 16.93 41.45
C SER A 11 -7.35 16.71 40.47
N ILE A 12 -6.12 17.13 40.77
CA ILE A 12 -4.94 16.92 39.93
C ILE A 12 -4.52 15.44 39.93
N PHE A 13 -4.71 14.74 41.05
CA PHE A 13 -4.35 13.31 41.12
C PHE A 13 -5.28 12.39 40.30
N ILE A 14 -6.55 12.76 40.15
CA ILE A 14 -7.56 11.98 39.39
C ILE A 14 -7.33 12.13 37.90
N SER A 15 -6.77 13.25 37.42
CA SER A 15 -6.50 13.46 35.99
C SER A 15 -5.27 12.70 35.47
N LEU A 16 -4.47 12.08 36.33
CA LEU A 16 -3.30 11.29 35.90
C LEU A 16 -3.57 9.80 35.74
N THR A 17 -4.79 9.32 36.00
CA THR A 17 -5.17 7.91 35.86
C THR A 17 -5.80 7.59 34.52
N SER A 18 -5.66 8.46 33.51
CA SER A 18 -6.00 8.13 32.14
C SER A 18 -4.87 7.28 31.52
N CYS A 19 -4.55 6.17 32.16
CA CYS A 19 -3.83 5.11 31.47
C CYS A 19 -4.83 4.37 30.59
N VAL A 20 -4.63 4.46 29.28
CA VAL A 20 -5.21 3.52 28.32
C VAL A 20 -4.82 2.13 28.79
N ASN A 21 -5.76 1.42 29.39
CA ASN A 21 -5.57 0.03 29.74
C ASN A 21 -5.59 -0.78 28.45
N GLY A 22 -4.45 -1.35 28.14
CA GLY A 22 -4.32 -2.46 27.22
C GLY A 22 -3.73 -2.10 25.87
N ASP A 23 -2.46 -2.47 25.72
CA ASP A 23 -1.85 -2.74 24.41
C ASP A 23 -2.40 -4.03 23.80
N ASP A 24 -3.63 -4.42 24.17
CA ASP A 24 -4.30 -5.60 23.64
C ASP A 24 -5.05 -5.20 22.35
N TYR A 25 -4.25 -4.76 21.38
CA TYR A 25 -4.71 -4.62 20.00
C TYR A 25 -4.75 -6.03 19.42
N GLY A 26 -5.93 -6.60 19.31
CA GLY A 26 -6.10 -7.84 18.56
C GLY A 26 -5.51 -7.67 17.18
N THR A 27 -4.68 -8.60 16.75
CA THR A 27 -4.20 -8.63 15.36
C THR A 27 -5.40 -8.69 14.43
N PRO A 28 -5.53 -7.78 13.46
CA PRO A 28 -6.62 -7.86 12.49
C PRO A 28 -6.58 -9.22 11.79
N ASN A 29 -7.72 -9.84 11.65
CA ASN A 29 -7.83 -11.05 10.85
C ASN A 29 -7.70 -10.67 9.37
N LEU A 30 -6.57 -11.02 8.77
CA LEU A 30 -6.29 -10.81 7.33
C LEU A 30 -6.67 -12.04 6.50
N ASP A 31 -7.28 -13.06 7.11
CA ASP A 31 -7.74 -14.25 6.40
C ASP A 31 -8.82 -13.86 5.37
N GLY A 32 -8.50 -13.98 4.10
CA GLY A 32 -9.42 -13.73 2.99
C GLY A 32 -9.32 -12.36 2.32
N GLU A 33 -8.48 -11.44 2.79
CA GLU A 33 -8.23 -10.16 2.09
C GLU A 33 -7.17 -10.27 0.99
N CYS A 34 -6.33 -11.30 1.03
CA CYS A 34 -5.39 -11.60 -0.04
C CYS A 34 -5.95 -12.73 -0.90
N ASN A 35 -6.37 -12.43 -2.11
CA ASN A 35 -6.48 -13.46 -3.12
C ASN A 35 -5.05 -13.93 -3.42
N ASP A 36 -4.76 -15.20 -3.17
CA ASP A 36 -3.48 -15.84 -3.48
C ASP A 36 -3.32 -15.97 -5.00
N LEU A 37 -3.10 -14.83 -5.66
CA LEU A 37 -2.72 -14.82 -7.06
C LEU A 37 -1.26 -15.30 -7.14
N ILE A 38 -1.03 -16.25 -8.02
CA ILE A 38 0.31 -16.78 -8.28
C ILE A 38 0.77 -16.21 -9.62
N SER A 39 1.92 -15.52 -9.62
CA SER A 39 2.54 -15.06 -10.86
C SER A 39 3.04 -16.27 -11.66
N ASN A 40 2.77 -16.27 -12.96
CA ASN A 40 3.19 -17.30 -13.91
C ASN A 40 4.14 -16.74 -14.98
N LYS A 41 4.38 -15.42 -14.97
CA LYS A 41 5.28 -14.72 -15.89
C LYS A 41 6.08 -13.65 -15.15
N THR A 42 7.24 -13.35 -15.71
CA THR A 42 8.03 -12.17 -15.32
C THR A 42 7.75 -11.01 -16.27
N ILE A 43 8.06 -9.78 -15.82
CA ILE A 43 7.98 -8.62 -16.73
C ILE A 43 8.96 -8.74 -17.90
N GLN A 44 10.06 -9.44 -17.73
CA GLN A 44 11.03 -9.71 -18.79
C GLN A 44 10.42 -10.56 -19.89
N ASP A 45 9.65 -11.61 -19.53
CA ASP A 45 8.96 -12.47 -20.49
C ASP A 45 7.94 -11.68 -21.32
N VAL A 46 7.22 -10.75 -20.69
CA VAL A 46 6.27 -9.87 -21.37
C VAL A 46 7.00 -8.84 -22.25
N ALA A 47 8.08 -8.25 -21.75
CA ALA A 47 8.83 -7.22 -22.46
C ALA A 47 9.51 -7.75 -23.74
N ILE A 48 9.92 -9.00 -23.77
CA ILE A 48 10.51 -9.63 -24.98
C ILE A 48 9.50 -9.70 -26.14
N LEU A 49 8.21 -9.75 -25.83
CA LEU A 49 7.14 -9.80 -26.84
C LEU A 49 6.85 -8.42 -27.45
N ALA A 50 7.36 -7.34 -26.83
CA ALA A 50 7.15 -5.99 -27.32
C ALA A 50 7.88 -5.78 -28.66
N THR A 51 7.16 -5.27 -29.64
CA THR A 51 7.68 -4.88 -30.96
C THR A 51 7.55 -3.37 -31.13
N SER A 52 8.00 -2.83 -32.27
CA SER A 52 7.81 -1.40 -32.62
C SER A 52 6.34 -1.03 -32.85
N ASN A 53 5.46 -2.00 -33.00
CA ASN A 53 4.02 -1.81 -33.20
C ASN A 53 3.25 -2.10 -31.91
N ILE A 54 2.16 -1.37 -31.70
CA ILE A 54 1.22 -1.64 -30.60
C ILE A 54 0.62 -3.02 -30.81
N GLN A 55 0.73 -3.86 -29.80
CA GLN A 55 0.15 -5.20 -29.79
C GLN A 55 -0.80 -5.36 -28.61
N GLN A 56 -1.89 -6.08 -28.85
CA GLN A 56 -2.78 -6.47 -27.76
C GLN A 56 -2.22 -7.73 -27.09
N TYR A 57 -2.01 -7.66 -25.78
CA TYR A 57 -1.66 -8.81 -24.97
C TYR A 57 -2.93 -9.36 -24.34
N SER A 58 -3.36 -10.54 -24.79
CA SER A 58 -4.64 -11.15 -24.40
C SER A 58 -4.46 -12.49 -23.66
N THR A 59 -3.25 -12.81 -23.25
CA THR A 59 -2.94 -14.04 -22.51
C THR A 59 -3.36 -13.87 -21.04
N ASP A 60 -3.84 -14.94 -20.44
CA ASP A 60 -4.25 -14.96 -19.02
C ASP A 60 -3.02 -15.14 -18.12
N ASP A 61 -2.07 -14.22 -18.25
CA ASP A 61 -0.83 -14.22 -17.48
C ASP A 61 -0.90 -13.25 -16.31
N ILE A 62 -0.19 -13.59 -15.24
CA ILE A 62 -0.08 -12.79 -14.04
C ILE A 62 1.39 -12.52 -13.77
N ILE A 63 1.76 -11.24 -13.70
CA ILE A 63 3.07 -10.78 -13.26
C ILE A 63 2.96 -10.13 -11.88
N GLU A 64 4.03 -10.22 -11.10
CA GLU A 64 4.14 -9.53 -9.80
C GLU A 64 5.20 -8.43 -9.85
N ALA A 65 4.94 -7.33 -9.15
CA ALA A 65 5.85 -6.19 -9.12
C ALA A 65 5.65 -5.37 -7.83
N TYR A 66 6.60 -4.50 -7.54
CA TYR A 66 6.48 -3.50 -6.48
C TYR A 66 6.18 -2.13 -7.07
N VAL A 67 5.26 -1.42 -6.43
CA VAL A 67 4.93 -0.03 -6.78
C VAL A 67 6.07 0.91 -6.39
N THR A 68 6.43 1.83 -7.28
CA THR A 68 7.51 2.80 -7.07
C THR A 68 7.09 4.25 -7.23
N SER A 69 5.86 4.53 -7.66
CA SER A 69 5.33 5.88 -7.84
C SER A 69 4.13 6.16 -6.93
N SER A 70 3.87 7.45 -6.71
CA SER A 70 2.65 7.94 -6.05
C SER A 70 2.10 9.11 -6.86
N ASP A 71 0.79 9.14 -7.06
CA ASP A 71 0.09 10.24 -7.70
C ASP A 71 -0.49 11.25 -6.69
N GLU A 72 -0.17 11.13 -5.40
CA GLU A 72 -0.63 12.00 -4.32
C GLU A 72 -0.23 13.48 -4.55
N GLY A 73 0.98 13.71 -5.05
CA GLY A 73 1.50 15.03 -5.37
C GLY A 73 1.06 15.60 -6.73
N GLY A 74 0.14 14.94 -7.42
CA GLY A 74 -0.34 15.34 -8.75
C GLY A 74 0.59 14.92 -9.91
N ASN A 75 1.66 14.20 -9.63
CA ASN A 75 2.52 13.55 -10.62
C ASN A 75 1.96 12.16 -10.97
N PHE A 76 2.47 11.55 -12.04
CA PHE A 76 2.05 10.20 -12.47
C PHE A 76 0.54 10.08 -12.75
N TYR A 77 -0.01 11.12 -13.38
CA TYR A 77 -1.43 11.17 -13.72
C TYR A 77 -1.85 9.95 -14.56
N LYS A 78 -2.85 9.19 -14.06
CA LYS A 78 -3.36 7.97 -14.70
C LYS A 78 -2.26 6.96 -15.09
N SER A 79 -1.24 6.85 -14.26
CA SER A 79 -0.09 5.99 -14.52
C SER A 79 0.48 5.49 -13.21
N ILE A 80 0.96 4.27 -13.20
CA ILE A 80 1.69 3.68 -12.08
C ILE A 80 3.04 3.18 -12.55
N SER A 81 4.10 3.53 -11.85
CA SER A 81 5.43 2.98 -12.09
C SER A 81 5.73 1.86 -11.13
N LEU A 82 6.37 0.84 -11.63
CA LEU A 82 6.58 -0.43 -10.97
C LEU A 82 8.01 -0.91 -11.21
N VAL A 83 8.47 -1.79 -10.33
CA VAL A 83 9.74 -2.52 -10.51
C VAL A 83 9.49 -4.01 -10.32
N SER A 84 10.17 -4.84 -11.11
CA SER A 84 10.13 -6.30 -10.95
C SER A 84 10.57 -6.71 -9.56
N VAL A 85 10.12 -7.88 -9.08
CA VAL A 85 10.42 -8.38 -7.73
C VAL A 85 11.92 -8.52 -7.48
N ASP A 86 12.70 -8.85 -8.51
CA ASP A 86 14.17 -8.92 -8.48
C ASP A 86 14.85 -7.55 -8.56
N GLY A 87 14.07 -6.46 -8.75
CA GLY A 87 14.60 -5.11 -8.90
C GLY A 87 15.27 -4.80 -10.25
N ALA A 88 15.32 -5.75 -11.17
CA ALA A 88 16.10 -5.64 -12.40
C ALA A 88 15.41 -4.81 -13.50
N LYS A 89 14.08 -4.72 -13.49
CA LYS A 89 13.32 -4.06 -14.56
C LYS A 89 12.27 -3.10 -14.02
N GLY A 90 12.44 -1.81 -14.33
CA GLY A 90 11.42 -0.78 -14.13
C GLY A 90 10.49 -0.70 -15.34
N PHE A 91 9.21 -0.43 -15.11
CA PHE A 91 8.21 -0.24 -16.16
C PHE A 91 7.05 0.62 -15.64
N SER A 92 6.23 1.15 -16.53
CA SER A 92 5.05 1.92 -16.18
C SER A 92 3.83 1.40 -16.92
N ILE A 93 2.68 1.47 -16.27
CA ILE A 93 1.40 1.05 -16.83
C ILE A 93 0.46 2.25 -16.79
N PRO A 94 -0.19 2.62 -17.91
CA PRO A 94 -1.31 3.54 -17.89
C PRO A 94 -2.52 2.87 -17.24
N ILE A 95 -3.18 3.58 -16.34
CA ILE A 95 -4.37 3.10 -15.63
C ILE A 95 -5.42 4.20 -15.67
N ASP A 96 -6.62 3.90 -16.17
CA ASP A 96 -7.70 4.88 -16.20
C ASP A 96 -8.40 5.01 -14.84
N ALA A 97 -7.62 5.42 -13.83
CA ALA A 97 -8.08 5.67 -12.48
C ALA A 97 -7.33 6.84 -11.85
N TYR A 98 -7.93 7.42 -10.81
CA TYR A 98 -7.38 8.53 -10.03
C TYR A 98 -7.13 8.10 -8.59
N ASN A 99 -6.27 8.85 -7.90
CA ASN A 99 -5.94 8.62 -6.49
C ASN A 99 -5.42 7.20 -6.25
N LEU A 100 -4.55 6.74 -7.14
CA LEU A 100 -3.95 5.40 -7.07
C LEU A 100 -3.18 5.20 -5.77
N TYR A 101 -2.59 6.28 -5.22
CA TYR A 101 -1.84 6.27 -3.98
C TYR A 101 -2.63 5.73 -2.78
N THR A 102 -3.96 5.87 -2.78
CA THR A 102 -4.79 5.37 -1.67
C THR A 102 -4.86 3.84 -1.58
N LYS A 103 -4.56 3.16 -2.68
CA LYS A 103 -4.60 1.69 -2.79
C LYS A 103 -3.26 1.07 -3.15
N TYR A 104 -2.44 1.81 -3.89
CA TYR A 104 -1.17 1.33 -4.45
C TYR A 104 -0.03 2.23 -3.98
N GLU A 105 0.28 2.15 -2.70
CA GLU A 105 1.38 2.90 -2.09
C GLU A 105 2.74 2.39 -2.59
N PRO A 106 3.76 3.27 -2.69
CA PRO A 106 5.13 2.85 -2.96
C PRO A 106 5.60 1.74 -2.00
N GLY A 107 6.21 0.70 -2.55
CA GLY A 107 6.63 -0.50 -1.81
C GLY A 107 5.58 -1.59 -1.71
N ARG A 108 4.33 -1.33 -2.11
CA ARG A 108 3.29 -2.36 -2.14
C ARG A 108 3.54 -3.36 -3.28
N LYS A 109 3.46 -4.64 -2.96
CA LYS A 109 3.48 -5.72 -3.96
C LYS A 109 2.10 -5.82 -4.63
N VAL A 110 2.08 -5.86 -5.93
CA VAL A 110 0.87 -5.96 -6.75
C VAL A 110 0.97 -7.09 -7.76
N PHE A 111 -0.18 -7.64 -8.10
CA PHE A 111 -0.34 -8.61 -9.19
C PHE A 111 -1.09 -7.93 -10.32
N ILE A 112 -0.58 -8.10 -11.54
CA ILE A 112 -1.08 -7.48 -12.75
C ILE A 112 -1.50 -8.61 -13.69
N LYS A 113 -2.76 -8.58 -14.09
CA LYS A 113 -3.38 -9.53 -14.99
C LYS A 113 -3.76 -8.87 -16.31
#